data_44a6f86a6b49bbb7dc8e8f95bf1e131d
#
_entry.id   44a6f86a6b49bbb7dc8e8f95bf1e131d
#
_cell.length_a   1.000
_cell.length_b   1.000
_cell.length_c   1.000
_cell.angle_alpha   90.00
_cell.angle_beta   90.00
_cell.angle_gamma   90.00
#
_symmetry.space_group_name_H-M   'P 1'
#
loop_
_entity.id
_entity.type
_entity.pdbx_description
1 polymer ?
#
loop_
_entity_poly.entity_id
_entity_poly.type
_entity_poly.pdbx_seq_one_letter_code
_entity_poly.pdbx_strand_id
1 'polypeptide(L)'
;MISKECLRKVGGFPEVVAEDIAISVKIRDAGFKIIFAPNVVCQEEFPTNYLSLKKRQCKWTQGNVEYRKKYNKEINRSNISWYEKLDLKLSHYSLPIIPILSLLLVINSLLLGFLDCVSRYYGVWFFVLLIIFLLSPLIPDLFTYGASKKSWLILPYFVLNRITYASMEPRMVSTVILELLGKKAKFIITPKENTKMGFLDVLKASWSPVIFSIAISVLTYFSFHNIGPTRFLTICCIMCPFVVLLSNFPVNRKKREK
;
A
#
# COMPACT_ATOMS: atom_id res chain seq x y z
N MET A 1 -3.36 -20.76 -13.94
CA MET A 1 -3.30 -22.24 -13.93
C MET A 1 -1.85 -22.66 -13.85
N ILE A 2 -1.53 -23.71 -13.08
CA ILE A 2 -0.17 -24.28 -12.96
C ILE A 2 -0.25 -25.74 -13.40
N SER A 3 0.71 -26.20 -14.23
CA SER A 3 0.75 -27.59 -14.64
C SER A 3 1.09 -28.52 -13.46
N LYS A 4 0.59 -29.76 -13.48
CA LYS A 4 0.89 -30.75 -12.42
C LYS A 4 2.38 -31.05 -12.34
N GLU A 5 3.07 -31.08 -13.49
CA GLU A 5 4.51 -31.27 -13.57
C GLU A 5 5.26 -30.16 -12.86
N CYS A 6 4.94 -28.88 -13.18
CA CYS A 6 5.53 -27.71 -12.54
C CYS A 6 5.30 -27.74 -11.03
N LEU A 7 4.06 -27.99 -10.59
CA LEU A 7 3.71 -28.02 -9.16
C LEU A 7 4.47 -29.11 -8.40
N ARG A 8 4.67 -30.29 -9.00
CA ARG A 8 5.49 -31.37 -8.41
C ARG A 8 6.97 -30.98 -8.31
N LYS A 9 7.52 -30.36 -9.38
CA LYS A 9 8.93 -29.96 -9.41
C LYS A 9 9.26 -28.87 -8.40
N VAL A 10 8.36 -27.91 -8.17
CA VAL A 10 8.55 -26.80 -7.18
C VAL A 10 8.18 -27.17 -5.75
N GLY A 11 7.62 -28.37 -5.52
CA GLY A 11 7.26 -28.86 -4.19
C GLY A 11 5.99 -28.23 -3.58
N GLY A 12 5.09 -27.70 -4.40
CA GLY A 12 3.83 -27.12 -3.96
C GLY A 12 3.93 -25.65 -3.55
N PHE A 13 2.85 -25.13 -2.98
CA PHE A 13 2.77 -23.74 -2.49
C PHE A 13 3.57 -23.57 -1.19
N PRO A 14 4.39 -22.52 -1.08
CA PRO A 14 5.11 -22.21 0.15
C PRO A 14 4.15 -21.77 1.27
N GLU A 15 4.48 -22.14 2.52
CA GLU A 15 3.73 -21.73 3.72
C GLU A 15 4.14 -20.32 4.16
N VAL A 16 3.72 -19.30 3.42
CA VAL A 16 3.91 -17.89 3.73
C VAL A 16 2.66 -17.10 3.34
N VAL A 17 2.49 -15.91 3.91
CA VAL A 17 1.33 -15.06 3.60
C VAL A 17 1.34 -14.56 2.15
N ALA A 18 2.51 -14.42 1.54
CA ALA A 18 2.71 -14.04 0.14
C ALA A 18 3.05 -15.29 -0.71
N GLU A 19 2.20 -16.32 -0.65
CA GLU A 19 2.40 -17.61 -1.33
C GLU A 19 2.45 -17.51 -2.85
N ASP A 20 1.67 -16.61 -3.43
CA ASP A 20 1.61 -16.34 -4.87
C ASP A 20 2.94 -15.81 -5.41
N ILE A 21 3.57 -14.92 -4.67
CA ILE A 21 4.88 -14.37 -4.98
C ILE A 21 5.95 -15.45 -4.83
N ALA A 22 5.95 -16.15 -3.71
CA ALA A 22 6.95 -17.16 -3.40
C ALA A 22 6.93 -18.31 -4.40
N ILE A 23 5.74 -18.79 -4.81
CA ILE A 23 5.65 -19.82 -5.84
C ILE A 23 6.08 -19.31 -7.21
N SER A 24 5.83 -18.05 -7.55
CA SER A 24 6.23 -17.49 -8.85
C SER A 24 7.75 -17.49 -9.03
N VAL A 25 8.51 -17.24 -7.98
CA VAL A 25 9.98 -17.31 -8.00
C VAL A 25 10.43 -18.76 -8.19
N LYS A 26 9.88 -19.71 -7.43
CA LYS A 26 10.21 -21.14 -7.56
C LYS A 26 9.91 -21.70 -8.94
N ILE A 27 8.80 -21.27 -9.55
CA ILE A 27 8.41 -21.67 -10.92
C ILE A 27 9.48 -21.22 -11.93
N ARG A 28 9.92 -19.96 -11.85
CA ARG A 28 10.95 -19.41 -12.75
C ARG A 28 12.31 -20.06 -12.51
N ASP A 29 12.69 -20.26 -11.25
CA ASP A 29 13.95 -20.92 -10.89
C ASP A 29 14.02 -22.38 -11.38
N ALA A 30 12.87 -23.06 -11.39
CA ALA A 30 12.72 -24.40 -11.97
C ALA A 30 12.75 -24.43 -13.51
N GLY A 31 12.91 -23.27 -14.18
CA GLY A 31 12.99 -23.14 -15.64
C GLY A 31 11.64 -23.05 -16.36
N PHE A 32 10.53 -22.94 -15.64
CA PHE A 32 9.21 -22.74 -16.25
C PHE A 32 8.96 -21.25 -16.49
N LYS A 33 8.15 -20.95 -17.52
CA LYS A 33 7.72 -19.59 -17.85
C LYS A 33 6.33 -19.30 -17.26
N ILE A 34 6.15 -18.10 -16.75
CA ILE A 34 4.86 -17.55 -16.36
C ILE A 34 4.38 -16.69 -17.52
N ILE A 35 3.21 -17.00 -18.06
CA ILE A 35 2.64 -16.33 -19.23
C ILE A 35 1.36 -15.60 -18.81
N PHE A 36 1.22 -14.35 -19.22
CA PHE A 36 -0.02 -13.61 -19.10
C PHE A 36 -1.02 -14.11 -20.14
N ALA A 37 -2.23 -14.47 -19.70
CA ALA A 37 -3.31 -14.96 -20.56
C ALA A 37 -4.46 -13.93 -20.59
N PRO A 38 -4.48 -12.99 -21.54
CA PRO A 38 -5.44 -11.89 -21.57
C PRO A 38 -6.90 -12.35 -21.73
N ASN A 39 -7.11 -13.53 -22.30
CA ASN A 39 -8.44 -14.13 -22.52
C ASN A 39 -8.99 -14.85 -21.28
N VAL A 40 -8.18 -15.02 -20.23
CA VAL A 40 -8.61 -15.65 -18.97
C VAL A 40 -8.96 -14.55 -17.97
N VAL A 41 -10.24 -14.25 -17.85
CA VAL A 41 -10.74 -13.21 -16.96
C VAL A 41 -11.24 -13.83 -15.66
N CYS A 42 -10.63 -13.45 -14.55
CA CYS A 42 -11.10 -13.79 -13.22
C CYS A 42 -11.79 -12.58 -12.59
N GLN A 43 -12.91 -12.82 -11.91
CA GLN A 43 -13.57 -11.79 -11.13
C GLN A 43 -13.14 -11.89 -9.68
N GLU A 44 -12.54 -10.81 -9.17
CA GLU A 44 -12.18 -10.70 -7.76
C GLU A 44 -13.14 -9.77 -7.01
N GLU A 45 -13.40 -10.10 -5.75
CA GLU A 45 -14.12 -9.22 -4.84
C GLU A 45 -13.14 -8.29 -4.13
N PHE A 46 -13.35 -7.00 -4.31
CA PHE A 46 -12.60 -5.97 -3.57
C PHE A 46 -13.14 -5.83 -2.15
N PRO A 47 -12.29 -5.46 -1.16
CA PRO A 47 -12.76 -5.13 0.19
C PRO A 47 -13.89 -4.12 0.18
N THR A 48 -14.98 -4.43 0.87
CA THR A 48 -16.21 -3.65 0.81
C THR A 48 -16.19 -2.39 1.67
N ASN A 49 -15.27 -2.32 2.63
CA ASN A 49 -15.14 -1.19 3.55
C ASN A 49 -13.67 -0.90 3.92
N TYR A 50 -13.44 0.26 4.54
CA TYR A 50 -12.12 0.73 4.94
C TYR A 50 -11.39 -0.24 5.90
N LEU A 51 -12.10 -0.85 6.86
CA LEU A 51 -11.49 -1.79 7.81
C LEU A 51 -10.96 -3.03 7.11
N SER A 52 -11.73 -3.58 6.18
CA SER A 52 -11.33 -4.75 5.38
C SER A 52 -10.14 -4.40 4.47
N LEU A 53 -10.15 -3.21 3.87
CA LEU A 53 -9.03 -2.71 3.07
C LEU A 53 -7.76 -2.55 3.94
N LYS A 54 -7.88 -1.89 5.10
CA LYS A 54 -6.77 -1.72 6.04
C LYS A 54 -6.18 -3.06 6.51
N LYS A 55 -7.03 -4.03 6.86
CA LYS A 55 -6.59 -5.39 7.21
C LYS A 55 -5.83 -6.05 6.06
N ARG A 56 -6.33 -5.94 4.82
CA ARG A 56 -5.66 -6.48 3.63
C ARG A 56 -4.30 -5.84 3.40
N GLN A 57 -4.19 -4.51 3.47
CA GLN A 57 -2.93 -3.79 3.28
C GLN A 57 -1.90 -4.15 4.36
N CYS A 58 -2.30 -4.20 5.63
CA CYS A 58 -1.42 -4.63 6.72
C CYS A 58 -0.96 -6.08 6.54
N LYS A 59 -1.85 -6.99 6.13
CA LYS A 59 -1.52 -8.40 5.83
C LYS A 59 -0.48 -8.49 4.70
N TRP A 60 -0.68 -7.78 3.60
CA TRP A 60 0.25 -7.78 2.48
C TRP A 60 1.60 -7.16 2.85
N THR A 61 1.58 -6.04 3.59
CA THR A 61 2.81 -5.43 4.10
C THR A 61 3.60 -6.41 4.98
N GLN A 62 2.93 -7.09 5.89
CA GLN A 62 3.54 -8.08 6.77
C GLN A 62 4.06 -9.29 5.99
N GLY A 63 3.27 -9.82 5.04
CA GLY A 63 3.66 -10.93 4.18
C GLY A 63 4.88 -10.63 3.32
N ASN A 64 5.02 -9.40 2.82
CA ASN A 64 6.19 -8.99 2.07
C ASN A 64 7.46 -8.91 2.94
N VAL A 65 7.35 -8.46 4.20
CA VAL A 65 8.48 -8.48 5.15
C VAL A 65 8.86 -9.92 5.50
N GLU A 66 7.89 -10.79 5.77
CA GLU A 66 8.11 -12.22 6.03
C GLU A 66 8.81 -12.88 4.84
N TYR A 67 8.30 -12.65 3.63
CA TYR A 67 8.85 -13.19 2.39
C TYR A 67 10.32 -12.77 2.20
N ARG A 68 10.62 -11.49 2.42
CA ARG A 68 12.00 -10.99 2.37
C ARG A 68 12.91 -11.72 3.34
N LYS A 69 12.49 -11.90 4.59
CA LYS A 69 13.30 -12.61 5.61
C LYS A 69 13.60 -14.04 5.20
N LYS A 70 12.60 -14.76 4.68
CA LYS A 70 12.72 -16.18 4.35
C LYS A 70 13.41 -16.44 3.02
N TYR A 71 13.08 -15.69 1.97
CA TYR A 71 13.41 -16.03 0.59
C TYR A 71 14.45 -15.12 -0.09
N ASN A 72 14.96 -14.07 0.55
CA ASN A 72 15.91 -13.15 -0.08
C ASN A 72 17.20 -13.87 -0.56
N LYS A 73 17.66 -14.87 0.19
CA LYS A 73 18.84 -15.67 -0.19
C LYS A 73 18.55 -16.57 -1.40
N GLU A 74 17.36 -17.17 -1.44
CA GLU A 74 16.92 -18.02 -2.56
C GLU A 74 16.77 -17.19 -3.84
N ILE A 75 16.15 -16.00 -3.77
CA ILE A 75 16.03 -15.08 -4.90
C ILE A 75 17.41 -14.72 -5.47
N ASN A 76 18.37 -14.40 -4.59
CA ASN A 76 19.71 -14.04 -5.03
C ASN A 76 20.44 -15.20 -5.72
N ARG A 77 20.22 -16.44 -5.28
CA ARG A 77 20.84 -17.67 -5.82
C ARG A 77 20.10 -18.25 -7.02
N SER A 78 18.82 -17.86 -7.22
CA SER A 78 17.98 -18.38 -8.30
C SER A 78 18.57 -18.09 -9.68
N ASN A 79 18.28 -18.96 -10.64
CA ASN A 79 18.74 -18.86 -12.02
C ASN A 79 17.86 -17.95 -12.90
N ILE A 80 17.34 -16.86 -12.32
CA ILE A 80 16.61 -15.82 -13.05
C ILE A 80 17.55 -14.64 -13.34
N SER A 81 17.20 -13.85 -14.37
CA SER A 81 18.01 -12.70 -14.79
C SER A 81 18.13 -11.62 -13.69
N TRP A 82 19.19 -10.83 -13.72
CA TRP A 82 19.44 -9.81 -12.71
C TRP A 82 18.34 -8.74 -12.67
N TYR A 83 17.78 -8.37 -13.81
CA TYR A 83 16.69 -7.38 -13.91
C TYR A 83 15.38 -7.93 -13.33
N GLU A 84 15.10 -9.23 -13.53
CA GLU A 84 13.95 -9.87 -12.88
C GLU A 84 14.12 -9.94 -11.35
N LYS A 85 15.33 -10.22 -10.85
CA LYS A 85 15.63 -10.14 -9.42
C LYS A 85 15.41 -8.74 -8.87
N LEU A 86 15.81 -7.71 -9.62
CA LEU A 86 15.62 -6.31 -9.24
C LEU A 86 14.12 -5.95 -9.23
N ASP A 87 13.39 -6.30 -10.28
CA ASP A 87 11.94 -6.06 -10.39
C ASP A 87 11.19 -6.74 -9.24
N LEU A 88 11.44 -8.00 -8.97
CA LEU A 88 10.89 -8.72 -7.83
C LEU A 88 11.16 -8.00 -6.50
N LYS A 89 12.38 -7.55 -6.27
CA LYS A 89 12.74 -6.84 -5.05
C LYS A 89 12.03 -5.49 -4.95
N LEU A 90 12.00 -4.71 -6.01
CA LEU A 90 11.33 -3.40 -6.03
C LEU A 90 9.82 -3.54 -5.84
N SER A 91 9.19 -4.47 -6.55
CA SER A 91 7.74 -4.70 -6.48
C SER A 91 7.30 -5.13 -5.08
N HIS A 92 8.05 -6.06 -4.44
CA HIS A 92 7.66 -6.59 -3.13
C HIS A 92 8.04 -5.69 -1.97
N TYR A 93 9.10 -4.91 -2.12
CA TYR A 93 9.52 -4.00 -1.07
C TYR A 93 8.77 -2.68 -1.07
N SER A 94 8.04 -2.35 -2.14
CA SER A 94 7.27 -1.11 -2.21
C SER A 94 6.27 -0.96 -1.06
N LEU A 95 5.49 -2.00 -0.75
CA LEU A 95 4.50 -1.96 0.32
C LEU A 95 5.09 -1.70 1.72
N PRO A 96 6.18 -2.35 2.17
CA PRO A 96 6.78 -2.04 3.46
C PRO A 96 7.70 -0.80 3.44
N ILE A 97 8.35 -0.49 2.32
CA ILE A 97 9.33 0.60 2.23
C ILE A 97 8.63 1.96 2.12
N ILE A 98 7.58 2.10 1.32
CA ILE A 98 6.90 3.38 1.12
C ILE A 98 6.43 4.01 2.44
N PRO A 99 5.69 3.30 3.32
CA PRO A 99 5.29 3.86 4.61
C PRO A 99 6.47 4.23 5.53
N ILE A 100 7.56 3.45 5.48
CA ILE A 100 8.77 3.75 6.27
C ILE A 100 9.43 5.03 5.74
N LEU A 101 9.59 5.16 4.42
CA LEU A 101 10.16 6.38 3.81
C LEU A 101 9.28 7.61 4.09
N SER A 102 7.96 7.46 4.04
CA SER A 102 7.02 8.51 4.40
C SER A 102 7.20 8.96 5.85
N LEU A 103 7.32 8.01 6.79
CA LEU A 103 7.59 8.32 8.20
C LEU A 103 8.96 8.99 8.38
N LEU A 104 10.00 8.48 7.73
CA LEU A 104 11.34 9.07 7.79
C LEU A 104 11.34 10.48 7.22
N LEU A 105 10.59 10.75 6.14
CA LEU A 105 10.44 12.09 5.58
C LEU A 105 9.76 13.04 6.57
N VAL A 106 8.72 12.58 7.28
CA VAL A 106 8.05 13.35 8.33
C VAL A 106 9.02 13.66 9.49
N ILE A 107 9.75 12.65 9.97
CA ILE A 107 10.72 12.81 11.04
C ILE A 107 11.84 13.77 10.62
N ASN A 108 12.41 13.59 9.42
CA ASN A 108 13.43 14.48 8.89
C ASN A 108 12.91 15.92 8.76
N SER A 109 11.69 16.10 8.29
CA SER A 109 11.06 17.43 8.19
C SER A 109 10.91 18.11 9.55
N LEU A 110 10.51 17.37 10.58
CA LEU A 110 10.40 17.88 11.94
C LEU A 110 11.79 18.24 12.51
N LEU A 111 12.79 17.37 12.33
CA LEU A 111 14.15 17.64 12.81
C LEU A 111 14.75 18.88 12.15
N LEU A 112 14.61 19.04 10.84
CA LEU A 112 15.08 20.24 10.14
C LEU A 112 14.34 21.51 10.59
N GLY A 113 13.05 21.38 10.93
CA GLY A 113 12.30 22.48 11.52
C GLY A 113 12.86 22.90 12.89
N PHE A 114 13.13 21.96 13.78
CA PHE A 114 13.74 22.23 15.09
C PHE A 114 15.16 22.79 15.00
N LEU A 115 15.91 22.40 13.96
CA LEU A 115 17.29 22.87 13.74
C LEU A 115 17.35 24.16 12.90
N ASP A 116 16.22 24.72 12.50
CA ASP A 116 16.10 25.90 11.62
C ASP A 116 16.89 25.79 10.30
N CYS A 117 16.93 24.59 9.75
CA CYS A 117 17.68 24.27 8.53
C CYS A 117 16.81 23.98 7.30
N VAL A 118 15.51 24.26 7.38
CA VAL A 118 14.51 23.85 6.36
C VAL A 118 14.83 24.42 4.98
N SER A 119 15.13 25.72 4.88
CA SER A 119 15.37 26.40 3.60
C SER A 119 16.62 25.88 2.86
N ARG A 120 17.57 25.31 3.59
CA ARG A 120 18.79 24.72 3.01
C ARG A 120 18.53 23.42 2.28
N TYR A 121 17.58 22.59 2.75
CA TYR A 121 17.34 21.24 2.25
C TYR A 121 16.08 21.11 1.40
N TYR A 122 15.07 21.94 1.67
CA TYR A 122 13.80 21.89 0.94
C TYR A 122 13.64 23.12 0.02
N GLY A 123 14.48 23.19 -1.01
CA GLY A 123 14.36 24.18 -2.06
C GLY A 123 13.21 23.86 -3.05
N VAL A 124 12.97 24.79 -3.98
CA VAL A 124 11.90 24.67 -4.99
C VAL A 124 11.94 23.34 -5.74
N TRP A 125 13.12 22.88 -6.12
CA TRP A 125 13.30 21.62 -6.85
C TRP A 125 12.85 20.39 -6.06
N PHE A 126 13.01 20.38 -4.75
CA PHE A 126 12.48 19.31 -3.90
C PHE A 126 10.95 19.22 -4.05
N PHE A 127 10.24 20.34 -4.00
CA PHE A 127 8.78 20.35 -4.13
C PHE A 127 8.33 19.99 -5.54
N VAL A 128 9.04 20.42 -6.58
CA VAL A 128 8.75 20.00 -7.97
C VAL A 128 8.87 18.49 -8.11
N LEU A 129 9.96 17.89 -7.65
CA LEU A 129 10.15 16.44 -7.70
C LEU A 129 9.12 15.69 -6.85
N LEU A 130 8.77 16.22 -5.68
CA LEU A 130 7.74 15.65 -4.82
C LEU A 130 6.37 15.64 -5.52
N ILE A 131 5.99 16.74 -6.19
CA ILE A 131 4.73 16.83 -6.94
C ILE A 131 4.74 15.82 -8.11
N ILE A 132 5.81 15.73 -8.86
CA ILE A 132 5.95 14.75 -9.95
C ILE A 132 5.79 13.34 -9.39
N PHE A 133 6.46 13.02 -8.30
CA PHE A 133 6.35 11.71 -7.65
C PHE A 133 4.93 11.41 -7.18
N LEU A 134 4.27 12.38 -6.54
CA LEU A 134 2.89 12.22 -6.05
C LEU A 134 1.88 12.04 -7.18
N LEU A 135 2.10 12.69 -8.33
CA LEU A 135 1.21 12.61 -9.49
C LEU A 135 1.55 11.45 -10.44
N SER A 136 2.75 10.85 -10.33
CA SER A 136 3.18 9.79 -11.23
C SER A 136 2.19 8.62 -11.37
N PRO A 137 1.49 8.15 -10.32
CA PRO A 137 0.52 7.07 -10.46
C PRO A 137 -0.79 7.48 -11.18
N LEU A 138 -1.01 8.78 -11.40
CA LEU A 138 -2.13 9.26 -12.22
C LEU A 138 -1.90 8.98 -13.72
N ILE A 139 -0.64 8.89 -14.15
CA ILE A 139 -0.27 8.69 -15.54
C ILE A 139 -0.85 7.39 -16.12
N PRO A 140 -0.63 6.20 -15.52
CA PRO A 140 -1.25 4.95 -15.98
C PRO A 140 -2.78 5.02 -16.03
N ASP A 141 -3.41 5.65 -15.05
CA ASP A 141 -4.87 5.80 -15.00
C ASP A 141 -5.38 6.66 -16.15
N LEU A 142 -4.67 7.74 -16.50
CA LEU A 142 -5.01 8.57 -17.66
C LEU A 142 -4.88 7.81 -18.97
N PHE A 143 -3.84 7.00 -19.15
CA PHE A 143 -3.69 6.17 -20.35
C PHE A 143 -4.77 5.08 -20.45
N THR A 144 -5.12 4.47 -19.33
CA THR A 144 -6.07 3.34 -19.31
C THR A 144 -7.52 3.81 -19.44
N TYR A 145 -7.87 4.91 -18.77
CA TYR A 145 -9.26 5.35 -18.62
C TYR A 145 -9.55 6.72 -19.25
N GLY A 146 -8.54 7.43 -19.73
CA GLY A 146 -8.68 8.79 -20.26
C GLY A 146 -9.66 8.90 -21.43
N ALA A 147 -9.75 7.88 -22.28
CA ALA A 147 -10.72 7.81 -23.37
C ALA A 147 -12.13 7.37 -22.97
N SER A 148 -12.34 7.02 -21.70
CA SER A 148 -13.63 6.57 -21.16
C SER A 148 -14.61 7.75 -21.01
N LYS A 149 -15.91 7.49 -21.22
CA LYS A 149 -16.98 8.46 -20.93
C LYS A 149 -17.02 8.95 -19.45
N LYS A 150 -16.28 8.28 -18.56
CA LYS A 150 -16.16 8.61 -17.14
C LYS A 150 -14.77 9.11 -16.74
N SER A 151 -13.98 9.58 -17.70
CA SER A 151 -12.62 10.10 -17.46
C SER A 151 -12.56 11.22 -16.42
N TRP A 152 -13.63 12.03 -16.29
CA TRP A 152 -13.74 13.08 -15.26
C TRP A 152 -13.70 12.54 -13.82
N LEU A 153 -13.97 11.24 -13.60
CA LEU A 153 -13.87 10.59 -12.29
C LEU A 153 -12.45 10.20 -11.91
N ILE A 154 -11.49 10.20 -12.85
CA ILE A 154 -10.10 9.78 -12.59
C ILE A 154 -9.50 10.62 -11.47
N LEU A 155 -9.60 11.94 -11.56
CA LEU A 155 -9.02 12.84 -10.57
C LEU A 155 -9.66 12.72 -9.18
N PRO A 156 -10.99 12.74 -9.00
CA PRO A 156 -11.62 12.49 -7.71
C PRO A 156 -11.22 11.13 -7.11
N TYR A 157 -11.22 10.07 -7.89
CA TYR A 157 -10.82 8.75 -7.40
C TYR A 157 -9.35 8.71 -7.02
N PHE A 158 -8.47 9.34 -7.79
CA PHE A 158 -7.06 9.46 -7.46
C PHE A 158 -6.87 10.14 -6.10
N VAL A 159 -7.52 11.28 -5.86
CA VAL A 159 -7.43 12.03 -4.59
C VAL A 159 -7.95 11.19 -3.43
N LEU A 160 -9.14 10.60 -3.55
CA LEU A 160 -9.72 9.73 -2.52
C LEU A 160 -8.83 8.52 -2.21
N ASN A 161 -8.26 7.91 -3.25
CA ASN A 161 -7.33 6.80 -3.10
C ASN A 161 -6.08 7.21 -2.32
N ARG A 162 -5.49 8.37 -2.64
CA ARG A 162 -4.33 8.92 -1.92
C ARG A 162 -4.62 9.18 -0.45
N ILE A 163 -5.73 9.83 -0.13
CA ILE A 163 -6.16 10.07 1.26
C ILE A 163 -6.33 8.74 1.99
N THR A 164 -6.99 7.78 1.35
CA THR A 164 -7.26 6.46 1.94
C THR A 164 -5.97 5.71 2.26
N TYR A 165 -5.04 5.63 1.32
CA TYR A 165 -3.78 4.89 1.53
C TYR A 165 -2.85 5.62 2.50
N ALA A 166 -2.69 6.94 2.38
CA ALA A 166 -1.87 7.72 3.31
C ALA A 166 -2.36 7.60 4.76
N SER A 167 -3.68 7.57 4.97
CA SER A 167 -4.25 7.37 6.31
C SER A 167 -3.92 6.00 6.94
N MET A 168 -3.55 5.00 6.12
CA MET A 168 -3.15 3.67 6.58
C MET A 168 -1.65 3.56 6.90
N GLU A 169 -0.81 4.46 6.39
CA GLU A 169 0.65 4.42 6.52
C GLU A 169 1.13 4.25 7.97
N PRO A 170 0.62 5.00 8.97
CA PRO A 170 1.05 4.83 10.36
C PRO A 170 0.83 3.39 10.87
N ARG A 171 -0.25 2.76 10.44
CA ARG A 171 -0.54 1.37 10.81
C ARG A 171 0.33 0.38 10.06
N MET A 172 0.61 0.63 8.80
CA MET A 172 1.52 -0.19 7.99
C MET A 172 2.93 -0.16 8.57
N VAL A 173 3.44 1.02 8.95
CA VAL A 173 4.74 1.16 9.65
C VAL A 173 4.76 0.33 10.93
N SER A 174 3.74 0.46 11.78
CA SER A 174 3.67 -0.34 13.01
C SER A 174 3.66 -1.84 12.73
N THR A 175 3.03 -2.27 11.64
CA THR A 175 2.99 -3.68 11.20
C THR A 175 4.38 -4.16 10.78
N VAL A 176 5.14 -3.34 10.03
CA VAL A 176 6.52 -3.67 9.64
C VAL A 176 7.40 -3.82 10.88
N ILE A 177 7.33 -2.87 11.81
CA ILE A 177 8.13 -2.91 13.04
C ILE A 177 7.82 -4.17 13.85
N LEU A 178 6.53 -4.49 14.05
CA LEU A 178 6.12 -5.69 14.78
C LEU A 178 6.63 -6.98 14.11
N GLU A 179 6.59 -7.07 12.79
CA GLU A 179 7.14 -8.22 12.05
C GLU A 179 8.66 -8.31 12.18
N LEU A 180 9.36 -7.18 12.17
CA LEU A 180 10.80 -7.13 12.41
C LEU A 180 11.16 -7.59 13.82
N LEU A 181 10.32 -7.27 14.81
CA LEU A 181 10.44 -7.72 16.21
C LEU A 181 10.01 -9.18 16.44
N GLY A 182 9.63 -9.92 15.40
CA GLY A 182 9.35 -11.36 15.48
C GLY A 182 7.87 -11.74 15.62
N LYS A 183 6.94 -10.79 15.54
CA LYS A 183 5.51 -11.09 15.49
C LYS A 183 5.16 -11.68 14.13
N LYS A 184 4.97 -13.01 14.08
CA LYS A 184 4.70 -13.74 12.83
C LYS A 184 3.42 -13.25 12.13
N ALA A 185 3.49 -13.17 10.82
CA ALA A 185 2.35 -12.93 9.96
C ALA A 185 1.32 -14.06 10.13
N LYS A 186 0.03 -13.68 10.23
CA LYS A 186 -1.08 -14.64 10.28
C LYS A 186 -1.90 -14.50 9.01
N PHE A 187 -2.22 -15.65 8.41
CA PHE A 187 -3.17 -15.66 7.31
C PHE A 187 -4.57 -15.30 7.84
N ILE A 188 -5.08 -14.15 7.46
CA ILE A 188 -6.42 -13.69 7.85
C ILE A 188 -7.25 -13.57 6.57
N ILE A 189 -8.38 -14.26 6.52
CA ILE A 189 -9.35 -14.09 5.45
C ILE A 189 -9.94 -12.68 5.55
N THR A 190 -9.86 -11.92 4.46
CA THR A 190 -10.46 -10.59 4.41
C THR A 190 -11.99 -10.73 4.36
N PRO A 191 -12.75 -10.16 5.31
CA PRO A 191 -14.20 -10.21 5.28
C PRO A 191 -14.73 -9.59 3.97
N LYS A 192 -15.60 -10.31 3.30
CA LYS A 192 -16.23 -9.87 2.04
C LYS A 192 -17.68 -9.44 2.23
N GLU A 193 -18.20 -9.57 3.44
CA GLU A 193 -19.55 -9.17 3.79
C GLU A 193 -19.73 -7.66 3.63
N ASN A 194 -20.85 -7.28 3.04
CA ASN A 194 -21.19 -5.89 2.76
C ASN A 194 -21.86 -5.26 4.00
N THR A 195 -21.20 -5.33 5.15
CA THR A 195 -21.70 -4.70 6.37
C THR A 195 -21.42 -3.20 6.33
N LYS A 196 -22.49 -2.40 6.49
CA LYS A 196 -22.34 -0.95 6.70
C LYS A 196 -21.64 -0.72 8.03
N MET A 197 -20.66 0.15 8.06
CA MET A 197 -20.01 0.54 9.30
C MET A 197 -20.90 1.50 10.07
N GLY A 198 -21.17 1.19 11.35
CA GLY A 198 -21.82 2.12 12.26
C GLY A 198 -20.90 3.30 12.61
N PHE A 199 -21.47 4.35 13.19
CA PHE A 199 -20.70 5.52 13.62
C PHE A 199 -19.54 5.15 14.57
N LEU A 200 -19.80 4.28 15.54
CA LEU A 200 -18.76 3.79 16.48
C LEU A 200 -17.66 3.01 15.77
N ASP A 201 -18.00 2.23 14.74
CA ASP A 201 -17.00 1.49 13.97
C ASP A 201 -16.13 2.42 13.12
N VAL A 202 -16.71 3.50 12.59
CA VAL A 202 -15.97 4.57 11.89
C VAL A 202 -14.98 5.23 12.85
N LEU A 203 -15.42 5.58 14.06
CA LEU A 203 -14.53 6.16 15.08
C LEU A 203 -13.40 5.17 15.45
N LYS A 204 -13.72 3.91 15.72
CA LYS A 204 -12.73 2.85 15.99
C LYS A 204 -11.78 2.61 14.81
N ALA A 205 -12.25 2.75 13.58
CA ALA A 205 -11.39 2.60 12.39
C ALA A 205 -10.42 3.76 12.22
N SER A 206 -10.83 4.96 12.61
CA SER A 206 -10.18 6.24 12.29
C SER A 206 -9.37 6.83 13.45
N TRP A 207 -9.52 6.34 14.71
CA TRP A 207 -8.88 6.96 15.86
C TRP A 207 -7.34 7.00 15.74
N SER A 208 -6.73 5.91 15.27
CA SER A 208 -5.27 5.79 15.16
C SER A 208 -4.66 6.83 14.19
N PRO A 209 -5.12 6.97 12.93
CA PRO A 209 -4.62 8.02 12.05
C PRO A 209 -4.93 9.43 12.55
N VAL A 210 -6.07 9.65 13.22
CA VAL A 210 -6.42 10.96 13.77
C VAL A 210 -5.50 11.35 14.92
N ILE A 211 -5.24 10.44 15.88
CA ILE A 211 -4.29 10.70 16.97
C ILE A 211 -2.89 10.94 16.42
N PHE A 212 -2.44 10.13 15.46
CA PHE A 212 -1.15 10.35 14.81
C PHE A 212 -1.07 11.73 14.16
N SER A 213 -2.14 12.16 13.48
CA SER A 213 -2.24 13.48 12.86
C SER A 213 -2.17 14.62 13.89
N ILE A 214 -2.87 14.49 15.02
CA ILE A 214 -2.82 15.48 16.10
C ILE A 214 -1.39 15.57 16.66
N ALA A 215 -0.74 14.44 16.93
CA ALA A 215 0.63 14.41 17.43
C ALA A 215 1.61 15.10 16.47
N ILE A 216 1.53 14.80 15.18
CA ILE A 216 2.36 15.44 14.14
C ILE A 216 2.06 16.95 14.06
N SER A 217 0.80 17.37 14.14
CA SER A 217 0.40 18.78 14.11
C SER A 217 1.00 19.56 15.28
N VAL A 218 0.95 18.98 16.49
CA VAL A 218 1.55 19.57 17.70
C VAL A 218 3.07 19.70 17.54
N LEU A 219 3.74 18.64 17.09
CA LEU A 219 5.19 18.67 16.85
C LEU A 219 5.58 19.68 15.76
N THR A 220 4.79 19.78 14.68
CA THR A 220 5.03 20.77 13.62
C THR A 220 4.84 22.21 14.11
N TYR A 221 3.89 22.43 15.01
CA TYR A 221 3.70 23.74 15.63
C TYR A 221 4.94 24.17 16.45
N PHE A 222 5.47 23.27 17.26
CA PHE A 222 6.68 23.54 18.04
C PHE A 222 7.95 23.64 17.20
N SER A 223 8.00 23.03 16.02
CA SER A 223 9.16 23.16 15.12
C SER A 223 9.22 24.48 14.35
N PHE A 224 8.26 25.39 14.57
CA PHE A 224 8.15 26.71 13.92
C PHE A 224 8.10 26.72 12.39
N HIS A 225 8.24 25.58 11.73
CA HIS A 225 8.25 25.47 10.29
C HIS A 225 7.20 24.49 9.79
N ASN A 226 6.30 25.00 8.98
CA ASN A 226 5.24 24.24 8.34
C ASN A 226 5.73 23.61 7.03
N ILE A 227 6.20 22.38 7.07
CA ILE A 227 6.76 21.71 5.92
C ILE A 227 5.70 20.90 5.18
N GLY A 228 5.70 20.97 3.84
CA GLY A 228 4.72 20.32 2.97
C GLY A 228 4.45 18.83 3.24
N PRO A 229 5.48 17.97 3.42
CA PRO A 229 5.27 16.54 3.68
C PRO A 229 4.50 16.25 4.96
N THR A 230 4.78 16.98 6.07
CA THR A 230 4.05 16.80 7.33
C THR A 230 2.60 17.24 7.18
N ARG A 231 2.34 18.36 6.51
CA ARG A 231 0.98 18.85 6.26
C ARG A 231 0.18 17.87 5.41
N PHE A 232 0.75 17.35 4.34
CA PHE A 232 0.06 16.40 3.48
C PHE A 232 -0.41 15.17 4.25
N LEU A 233 0.48 14.51 4.99
CA LEU A 233 0.14 13.32 5.78
C LEU A 233 -0.88 13.65 6.89
N THR A 234 -0.72 14.80 7.54
CA THR A 234 -1.65 15.30 8.57
C THR A 234 -3.06 15.46 8.00
N ILE A 235 -3.20 16.14 6.85
CA ILE A 235 -4.49 16.34 6.20
C ILE A 235 -5.11 14.99 5.81
N CYS A 236 -4.35 14.08 5.20
CA CYS A 236 -4.83 12.75 4.83
C CYS A 236 -5.35 11.97 6.05
N CYS A 237 -4.65 12.03 7.18
CA CYS A 237 -5.05 11.34 8.39
C CYS A 237 -6.31 11.97 9.03
N ILE A 238 -6.43 13.29 9.03
CA ILE A 238 -7.63 14.01 9.52
C ILE A 238 -8.84 13.71 8.61
N MET A 239 -8.63 13.62 7.31
CA MET A 239 -9.71 13.31 6.35
C MET A 239 -10.17 11.85 6.40
N CYS A 240 -9.43 10.96 7.08
CA CYS A 240 -9.75 9.53 7.15
C CYS A 240 -11.20 9.23 7.60
N PRO A 241 -11.77 9.83 8.67
CA PRO A 241 -13.15 9.58 9.07
C PRO A 241 -14.16 9.90 7.96
N PHE A 242 -13.95 10.98 7.21
CA PHE A 242 -14.81 11.38 6.10
C PHE A 242 -14.75 10.37 4.96
N VAL A 243 -13.55 9.90 4.61
CA VAL A 243 -13.38 8.86 3.57
C VAL A 243 -14.05 7.56 4.00
N VAL A 244 -13.93 7.17 5.27
CA VAL A 244 -14.58 5.97 5.81
C VAL A 244 -16.10 6.10 5.75
N LEU A 245 -16.66 7.26 6.10
CA LEU A 245 -18.10 7.55 5.98
C LEU A 245 -18.55 7.50 4.52
N LEU A 246 -17.84 8.15 3.61
CA LEU A 246 -18.16 8.13 2.19
C LEU A 246 -18.13 6.72 1.60
N SER A 247 -17.23 5.85 2.04
CA SER A 247 -17.16 4.47 1.60
C SER A 247 -18.36 3.62 2.02
N ASN A 248 -19.12 4.07 3.02
CA ASN A 248 -20.33 3.40 3.49
C ASN A 248 -21.58 3.72 2.64
N PHE A 249 -21.55 4.77 1.81
CA PHE A 249 -22.67 5.04 0.92
C PHE A 249 -22.74 3.94 -0.15
N PRO A 250 -23.94 3.37 -0.38
CA PRO A 250 -24.09 2.37 -1.43
C PRO A 250 -23.82 3.04 -2.78
N VAL A 251 -22.62 2.81 -3.32
CA VAL A 251 -22.44 2.97 -4.75
C VAL A 251 -23.43 2.01 -5.39
N ASN A 252 -24.40 2.53 -6.15
CA ASN A 252 -25.46 1.79 -6.80
C ASN A 252 -24.92 0.48 -7.39
N ARG A 253 -24.98 -0.59 -6.62
CA ARG A 253 -24.81 -1.92 -7.17
C ARG A 253 -26.08 -2.17 -7.96
N LYS A 254 -26.02 -2.01 -9.29
CA LYS A 254 -26.97 -2.68 -10.14
C LYS A 254 -27.05 -4.11 -9.62
N LYS A 255 -28.23 -4.51 -9.12
CA LYS A 255 -28.52 -5.91 -8.82
C LYS A 255 -28.06 -6.67 -10.05
N ARG A 256 -27.05 -7.51 -9.91
CA ARG A 256 -26.78 -8.53 -10.93
C ARG A 256 -28.00 -9.42 -10.89
N GLU A 257 -28.85 -9.23 -11.86
CA GLU A 257 -29.86 -10.22 -12.20
C GLU A 257 -29.13 -11.53 -12.45
N LYS A 258 -29.67 -12.56 -11.80
CA LYS A 258 -29.18 -13.93 -11.80
C LYS A 258 -29.16 -14.51 -13.21
#